data_7607dcb9caab66dca668a5328b3b377f
#
_entry.id   7607dcb9caab66dca668a5328b3b377f
#
_cell.length_a   1.000
_cell.length_b   1.000
_cell.length_c   1.000
_cell.angle_alpha   90.00
_cell.angle_beta   90.00
_cell.angle_gamma   90.00
#
_symmetry.space_group_name_H-M   'P 1'
#
loop_
_entity.id
_entity.type
_entity.pdbx_description
1 polymer ?
#
loop_
_entity_poly.entity_id
_entity_poly.type
_entity_poly.pdbx_seq_one_letter_code
_entity_poly.pdbx_strand_id
1 'polypeptide(L)'
;MTHSATVAEPQVRLRNVTKTYPAAKGRNEVHAVVDVDLDIAAGDIQAIVGYSGAGKSTLVRLLNGLEPATSGSIQVGGTELVGLHERQLRPIRLDIGMIFQQFNLFESRTVWGNLAYPLQIAGVAKAEQQRRISELLHFVGLPDKAHTYPRNLSGGQKQRVGIARALTTNPSLLLADEATSALDPETTHEVLRLLKRVNEEFGTTIVAITHEMEVVRELADHVAVMENGRVVESGAVYDVFSAPRQPVTRRFVGTVVDDEPAPDALAALRSRHPGRFVKVELREGGPRQTDIFAVLLERGITFELVFGGIEEIQGATFGNLTLALDGPATSVDEAVRELAALVTTKEV
;
A
#
# COMPACT_ATOMS: atom_id res chain seq x y z
N MET A 1 0.27 20.36 32.49
CA MET A 1 -1.02 20.29 31.79
C MET A 1 -0.87 19.27 30.69
N THR A 2 -1.32 18.06 30.94
CA THR A 2 -1.27 16.95 29.98
C THR A 2 -2.31 17.22 28.89
N HIS A 3 -1.87 17.57 27.69
CA HIS A 3 -2.73 17.56 26.52
C HIS A 3 -3.13 16.10 26.25
N SER A 4 -4.35 15.77 26.61
CA SER A 4 -5.02 14.58 26.10
C SER A 4 -5.18 14.80 24.59
N ALA A 5 -4.34 14.17 23.78
CA ALA A 5 -4.54 14.09 22.35
C ALA A 5 -5.88 13.35 22.16
N THR A 6 -6.89 14.08 21.74
CA THR A 6 -8.14 13.48 21.27
C THR A 6 -7.75 12.63 20.05
N VAL A 7 -7.76 11.31 20.21
CA VAL A 7 -7.54 10.39 19.09
C VAL A 7 -8.67 10.68 18.11
N ALA A 8 -8.34 11.23 16.95
CA ALA A 8 -9.31 11.50 15.90
C ALA A 8 -10.04 10.19 15.56
N GLU A 9 -11.34 10.26 15.39
CA GLU A 9 -12.09 9.06 14.97
C GLU A 9 -11.58 8.58 13.62
N PRO A 10 -11.34 7.26 13.46
CA PRO A 10 -10.87 6.73 12.18
C PRO A 10 -11.93 6.95 11.09
N GLN A 11 -11.47 7.22 9.86
CA GLN A 11 -12.32 7.30 8.68
C GLN A 11 -12.99 5.96 8.37
N VAL A 12 -12.28 4.86 8.59
CA VAL A 12 -12.80 3.50 8.47
C VAL A 12 -12.50 2.73 9.74
N ARG A 13 -13.51 2.03 10.28
CA ARG A 13 -13.34 1.11 11.41
C ARG A 13 -14.04 -0.21 11.11
N LEU A 14 -13.26 -1.29 11.14
CA LEU A 14 -13.71 -2.66 11.00
C LEU A 14 -13.57 -3.39 12.33
N ARG A 15 -14.59 -4.14 12.76
CA ARG A 15 -14.56 -4.96 13.97
C ARG A 15 -15.17 -6.33 13.70
N ASN A 16 -14.36 -7.38 13.83
CA ASN A 16 -14.71 -8.79 13.63
C ASN A 16 -15.48 -9.03 12.32
N VAL A 17 -15.10 -8.31 11.26
CA VAL A 17 -15.80 -8.34 9.97
C VAL A 17 -15.59 -9.68 9.29
N THR A 18 -16.69 -10.35 8.97
CA THR A 18 -16.68 -11.61 8.24
C THR A 18 -17.61 -11.55 7.03
N LYS A 19 -17.14 -12.09 5.90
CA LYS A 19 -17.95 -12.31 4.70
C LYS A 19 -17.80 -13.74 4.23
N THR A 20 -18.92 -14.46 4.26
CA THR A 20 -19.03 -15.82 3.76
C THR A 20 -20.01 -15.87 2.60
N TYR A 21 -19.60 -16.43 1.50
CA TYR A 21 -20.48 -16.76 0.37
C TYR A 21 -20.96 -18.20 0.56
N PRO A 22 -22.29 -18.42 0.63
CA PRO A 22 -22.84 -19.76 0.86
C PRO A 22 -22.52 -20.70 -0.29
N ALA A 23 -22.49 -21.99 0.01
CA ALA A 23 -22.37 -23.03 -1.01
C ALA A 23 -23.50 -22.90 -2.04
N ALA A 24 -23.14 -22.95 -3.32
CA ALA A 24 -24.09 -22.99 -4.44
C ALA A 24 -23.88 -24.26 -5.26
N LYS A 25 -24.81 -24.62 -6.16
CA LYS A 25 -24.69 -25.83 -7.00
C LYS A 25 -23.29 -25.95 -7.63
N GLY A 26 -22.51 -26.94 -7.16
CA GLY A 26 -21.16 -27.23 -7.66
C GLY A 26 -20.04 -26.32 -7.11
N ARG A 27 -20.30 -25.49 -6.10
CA ARG A 27 -19.29 -24.67 -5.40
C ARG A 27 -19.40 -24.85 -3.89
N ASN A 28 -18.27 -24.98 -3.22
CA ASN A 28 -18.20 -25.00 -1.77
C ASN A 28 -18.46 -23.59 -1.18
N GLU A 29 -18.76 -23.53 0.11
CA GLU A 29 -18.78 -22.30 0.88
C GLU A 29 -17.40 -21.62 0.83
N VAL A 30 -17.38 -20.29 0.68
CA VAL A 30 -16.16 -19.51 0.59
C VAL A 30 -16.15 -18.44 1.70
N HIS A 31 -15.21 -18.55 2.62
CA HIS A 31 -14.92 -17.53 3.63
C HIS A 31 -13.98 -16.48 3.03
N ALA A 32 -14.53 -15.46 2.41
CA ALA A 32 -13.75 -14.47 1.67
C ALA A 32 -13.08 -13.44 2.57
N VAL A 33 -13.72 -13.09 3.69
CA VAL A 33 -13.18 -12.22 4.74
C VAL A 33 -13.53 -12.89 6.08
N VAL A 34 -12.56 -12.99 6.98
CA VAL A 34 -12.69 -13.75 8.23
C VAL A 34 -12.11 -12.95 9.38
N ASP A 35 -13.01 -12.49 10.27
CA ASP A 35 -12.67 -11.87 11.54
C ASP A 35 -11.64 -10.72 11.40
N VAL A 36 -11.94 -9.78 10.52
CA VAL A 36 -11.04 -8.66 10.22
C VAL A 36 -11.32 -7.49 11.14
N ASP A 37 -10.27 -7.05 11.83
CA ASP A 37 -10.18 -5.80 12.57
C ASP A 37 -9.18 -4.88 11.87
N LEU A 38 -9.59 -3.64 11.57
CA LEU A 38 -8.73 -2.63 10.94
C LEU A 38 -9.27 -1.23 11.22
N ASP A 39 -8.41 -0.32 11.64
CA ASP A 39 -8.69 1.11 11.71
C ASP A 39 -7.84 1.84 10.66
N ILE A 40 -8.47 2.79 9.94
CA ILE A 40 -7.81 3.65 8.97
C ILE A 40 -8.08 5.09 9.40
N ALA A 41 -7.04 5.83 9.72
CA ALA A 41 -7.18 7.22 10.16
C ALA A 41 -7.66 8.14 9.01
N ALA A 42 -8.33 9.23 9.37
CA ALA A 42 -8.72 10.22 8.38
C ALA A 42 -7.48 10.91 7.79
N GLY A 43 -7.42 11.01 6.47
CA GLY A 43 -6.29 11.58 5.74
C GLY A 43 -5.13 10.62 5.47
N ASP A 44 -5.18 9.38 5.98
CA ASP A 44 -4.16 8.38 5.72
C ASP A 44 -4.30 7.72 4.34
N ILE A 45 -3.20 7.22 3.83
CA ILE A 45 -3.16 6.29 2.69
C ILE A 45 -2.86 4.88 3.21
N GLN A 46 -3.89 4.04 3.23
CA GLN A 46 -3.82 2.65 3.66
C GLN A 46 -3.68 1.72 2.46
N ALA A 47 -2.58 0.99 2.35
CA ALA A 47 -2.48 -0.13 1.41
C ALA A 47 -3.07 -1.41 2.00
N ILE A 48 -3.73 -2.22 1.17
CA ILE A 48 -4.17 -3.57 1.48
C ILE A 48 -3.53 -4.51 0.46
N VAL A 49 -2.63 -5.37 0.92
CA VAL A 49 -1.87 -6.28 0.06
C VAL A 49 -2.21 -7.74 0.35
N GLY A 50 -2.01 -8.59 -0.63
CA GLY A 50 -2.24 -10.04 -0.49
C GLY A 50 -2.26 -10.72 -1.87
N TYR A 51 -2.04 -12.01 -1.91
CA TYR A 51 -2.14 -12.79 -3.14
C TYR A 51 -3.56 -12.82 -3.70
N SER A 52 -3.70 -13.27 -4.95
CA SER A 52 -5.04 -13.48 -5.56
C SER A 52 -5.87 -14.42 -4.67
N GLY A 53 -7.13 -14.06 -4.42
CA GLY A 53 -8.00 -14.82 -3.53
C GLY A 53 -7.86 -14.53 -2.04
N ALA A 54 -6.96 -13.62 -1.61
CA ALA A 54 -6.80 -13.26 -0.19
C ALA A 54 -7.99 -12.51 0.43
N GLY A 55 -8.99 -12.08 -0.36
CA GLY A 55 -10.19 -11.38 0.13
C GLY A 55 -10.21 -9.87 -0.08
N LYS A 56 -9.14 -9.27 -0.64
CA LYS A 56 -8.97 -7.82 -0.81
C LYS A 56 -10.15 -7.12 -1.52
N SER A 57 -10.50 -7.56 -2.72
CA SER A 57 -11.60 -6.96 -3.49
C SER A 57 -12.97 -7.17 -2.82
N THR A 58 -13.13 -8.26 -2.04
CA THR A 58 -14.32 -8.44 -1.20
C THR A 58 -14.35 -7.39 -0.09
N LEU A 59 -13.21 -7.15 0.59
CA LEU A 59 -13.13 -6.14 1.64
C LEU A 59 -13.48 -4.74 1.12
N VAL A 60 -13.00 -4.35 -0.07
CA VAL A 60 -13.39 -3.07 -0.70
C VAL A 60 -14.89 -3.01 -0.99
N ARG A 61 -15.49 -4.10 -1.47
CA ARG A 61 -16.94 -4.14 -1.71
C ARG A 61 -17.77 -4.04 -0.43
N LEU A 62 -17.23 -4.48 0.69
CA LEU A 62 -17.82 -4.28 2.02
C LEU A 62 -17.73 -2.81 2.42
N LEU A 63 -16.58 -2.16 2.22
CA LEU A 63 -16.34 -0.76 2.58
C LEU A 63 -17.23 0.22 1.81
N ASN A 64 -17.57 -0.06 0.55
CA ASN A 64 -18.47 0.79 -0.23
C ASN A 64 -19.94 0.33 -0.16
N GLY A 65 -20.26 -0.66 0.70
CA GLY A 65 -21.60 -1.20 0.87
C GLY A 65 -22.18 -1.90 -0.37
N LEU A 66 -21.36 -2.30 -1.35
CA LEU A 66 -21.81 -3.10 -2.51
C LEU A 66 -22.11 -4.55 -2.12
N GLU A 67 -21.46 -5.03 -1.06
CA GLU A 67 -21.70 -6.35 -0.47
C GLU A 67 -22.04 -6.17 1.01
N PRO A 68 -23.06 -6.86 1.53
CA PRO A 68 -23.31 -6.87 2.98
C PRO A 68 -22.32 -7.81 3.68
N ALA A 69 -21.82 -7.44 4.85
CA ALA A 69 -21.09 -8.35 5.72
C ALA A 69 -22.01 -9.48 6.23
N THR A 70 -21.43 -10.64 6.50
CA THR A 70 -22.12 -11.75 7.16
C THR A 70 -22.24 -11.50 8.66
N SER A 71 -21.19 -10.92 9.26
CA SER A 71 -21.15 -10.49 10.66
C SER A 71 -20.10 -9.42 10.88
N GLY A 72 -20.08 -8.83 12.07
CA GLY A 72 -19.16 -7.76 12.45
C GLY A 72 -19.76 -6.37 12.26
N SER A 73 -18.93 -5.33 12.40
CA SER A 73 -19.30 -3.92 12.26
C SER A 73 -18.36 -3.24 11.26
N ILE A 74 -18.91 -2.39 10.39
CA ILE A 74 -18.19 -1.62 9.38
C ILE A 74 -18.65 -0.18 9.50
N GLN A 75 -17.79 0.70 9.98
CA GLN A 75 -18.04 2.13 10.04
C GLN A 75 -17.19 2.88 9.01
N VAL A 76 -17.83 3.78 8.27
CA VAL A 76 -17.19 4.69 7.32
C VAL A 76 -17.68 6.11 7.61
N GLY A 77 -16.76 7.04 7.85
CA GLY A 77 -17.09 8.40 8.24
C GLY A 77 -18.00 8.46 9.48
N GLY A 78 -17.78 7.59 10.45
CA GLY A 78 -18.60 7.47 11.65
C GLY A 78 -19.98 6.80 11.47
N THR A 79 -20.32 6.38 10.24
CA THR A 79 -21.63 5.74 9.94
C THR A 79 -21.47 4.23 9.84
N GLU A 80 -22.26 3.47 10.62
CA GLU A 80 -22.35 2.01 10.55
C GLU A 80 -23.04 1.58 9.24
N LEU A 81 -22.40 0.72 8.45
CA LEU A 81 -22.93 0.23 7.18
C LEU A 81 -23.75 -1.05 7.31
N VAL A 82 -23.46 -1.87 8.31
CA VAL A 82 -24.10 -3.17 8.48
C VAL A 82 -25.58 -2.97 8.84
N GLY A 83 -26.46 -3.63 8.11
CA GLY A 83 -27.91 -3.54 8.31
C GLY A 83 -28.60 -2.37 7.60
N LEU A 84 -27.84 -1.50 6.92
CA LEU A 84 -28.44 -0.41 6.13
C LEU A 84 -29.09 -0.94 4.85
N HIS A 85 -30.24 -0.34 4.51
CA HIS A 85 -30.91 -0.57 3.24
C HIS A 85 -30.34 0.30 2.11
N GLU A 86 -30.54 -0.10 0.86
CA GLU A 86 -30.03 0.60 -0.33
C GLU A 86 -30.27 2.11 -0.33
N ARG A 87 -31.44 2.57 0.13
CA ARG A 87 -31.76 4.02 0.21
C ARG A 87 -30.87 4.78 1.20
N GLN A 88 -30.38 4.12 2.25
CA GLN A 88 -29.49 4.69 3.25
C GLN A 88 -28.03 4.62 2.82
N LEU A 89 -27.64 3.61 2.02
CA LEU A 89 -26.29 3.47 1.47
C LEU A 89 -25.97 4.49 0.36
N ARG A 90 -26.99 4.94 -0.40
CA ARG A 90 -26.79 5.89 -1.51
C ARG A 90 -26.04 7.18 -1.13
N PRO A 91 -26.44 7.93 -0.08
CA PRO A 91 -25.73 9.13 0.32
C PRO A 91 -24.30 8.83 0.79
N ILE A 92 -24.08 7.69 1.46
CA ILE A 92 -22.74 7.28 1.91
C ILE A 92 -21.86 7.00 0.71
N ARG A 93 -22.35 6.30 -0.32
CA ARG A 93 -21.60 6.04 -1.56
C ARG A 93 -21.25 7.28 -2.36
N LEU A 94 -21.96 8.40 -2.18
CA LEU A 94 -21.58 9.68 -2.79
C LEU A 94 -20.34 10.28 -2.13
N ASP A 95 -20.08 9.93 -0.87
CA ASP A 95 -18.88 10.31 -0.13
C ASP A 95 -17.72 9.31 -0.28
N ILE A 96 -17.91 8.25 -1.07
CA ILE A 96 -16.90 7.24 -1.39
C ILE A 96 -16.60 7.29 -2.88
N GLY A 97 -15.40 7.73 -3.25
CA GLY A 97 -14.89 7.62 -4.61
C GLY A 97 -14.35 6.22 -4.88
N MET A 98 -14.50 5.73 -6.11
CA MET A 98 -13.94 4.42 -6.48
C MET A 98 -13.18 4.47 -7.80
N ILE A 99 -11.95 3.98 -7.78
CA ILE A 99 -11.06 3.79 -8.92
C ILE A 99 -10.96 2.29 -9.17
N PHE A 100 -11.18 1.88 -10.41
CA PHE A 100 -11.24 0.48 -10.82
C PHE A 100 -10.02 0.09 -11.65
N GLN A 101 -9.62 -1.16 -11.56
CA GLN A 101 -8.55 -1.77 -12.35
C GLN A 101 -8.76 -1.60 -13.88
N GLN A 102 -9.98 -1.78 -14.37
CA GLN A 102 -10.35 -1.69 -15.79
C GLN A 102 -10.96 -0.33 -16.15
N PHE A 103 -10.63 0.74 -15.42
CA PHE A 103 -11.11 2.12 -15.60
C PHE A 103 -12.63 2.29 -15.48
N ASN A 104 -13.44 1.36 -15.94
CA ASN A 104 -14.92 1.33 -15.93
C ASN A 104 -15.55 2.65 -16.43
N LEU A 105 -14.97 3.24 -17.49
CA LEU A 105 -15.50 4.44 -18.11
C LEU A 105 -16.68 4.09 -19.02
N PHE A 106 -17.67 4.98 -19.08
CA PHE A 106 -18.77 4.87 -20.02
C PHE A 106 -18.26 5.18 -21.44
N GLU A 107 -18.09 4.16 -22.27
CA GLU A 107 -17.59 4.28 -23.64
C GLU A 107 -18.52 5.11 -24.56
N SER A 108 -19.80 5.18 -24.24
CA SER A 108 -20.80 5.98 -24.97
C SER A 108 -20.82 7.45 -24.57
N ARG A 109 -20.01 7.88 -23.58
CA ARG A 109 -19.92 9.24 -23.10
C ARG A 109 -18.51 9.80 -23.29
N THR A 110 -18.42 11.08 -23.51
CA THR A 110 -17.13 11.81 -23.50
C THR A 110 -16.52 11.80 -22.09
N VAL A 111 -15.28 12.23 -21.96
CA VAL A 111 -14.63 12.47 -20.65
C VAL A 111 -15.51 13.38 -19.80
N TRP A 112 -15.97 14.51 -20.33
CA TRP A 112 -16.92 15.39 -19.65
C TRP A 112 -18.16 14.63 -19.15
N GLY A 113 -18.79 13.83 -20.03
CA GLY A 113 -19.97 13.06 -19.69
C GLY A 113 -19.73 12.01 -18.61
N ASN A 114 -18.52 11.46 -18.53
CA ASN A 114 -18.11 10.55 -17.47
C ASN A 114 -18.01 11.27 -16.10
N LEU A 115 -17.44 12.47 -16.07
CA LEU A 115 -17.32 13.28 -14.85
C LEU A 115 -18.65 13.91 -14.44
N ALA A 116 -19.49 14.30 -15.39
CA ALA A 116 -20.79 14.90 -15.11
C ALA A 116 -21.79 13.89 -14.47
N TYR A 117 -21.65 12.61 -14.78
CA TYR A 117 -22.64 11.60 -14.36
C TYR A 117 -22.78 11.47 -12.83
N PRO A 118 -21.71 11.34 -12.02
CA PRO A 118 -21.86 11.30 -10.56
C PRO A 118 -22.45 12.60 -10.00
N LEU A 119 -22.09 13.77 -10.55
CA LEU A 119 -22.62 15.07 -10.12
C LEU A 119 -24.12 15.21 -10.43
N GLN A 120 -24.57 14.65 -11.56
CA GLN A 120 -26.02 14.60 -11.91
C GLN A 120 -26.79 13.73 -10.93
N ILE A 121 -26.23 12.56 -10.54
CA ILE A 121 -26.86 11.70 -9.52
C ILE A 121 -26.92 12.40 -8.17
N ALA A 122 -25.89 13.18 -7.82
CA ALA A 122 -25.82 13.97 -6.59
C ALA A 122 -26.72 15.20 -6.63
N GLY A 123 -27.39 15.51 -7.75
CA GLY A 123 -28.28 16.67 -7.88
C GLY A 123 -27.55 18.01 -7.95
N VAL A 124 -26.28 18.04 -8.28
CA VAL A 124 -25.46 19.26 -8.36
C VAL A 124 -25.92 20.14 -9.51
N ALA A 125 -26.04 21.46 -9.30
CA ALA A 125 -26.46 22.41 -10.31
C ALA A 125 -25.47 22.48 -11.51
N LYS A 126 -25.97 22.69 -12.73
CA LYS A 126 -25.17 22.66 -13.96
C LYS A 126 -23.95 23.61 -13.95
N ALA A 127 -24.11 24.82 -13.42
CA ALA A 127 -23.00 25.77 -13.31
C ALA A 127 -21.86 25.24 -12.42
N GLU A 128 -22.22 24.61 -11.30
CA GLU A 128 -21.26 24.01 -10.39
C GLU A 128 -20.62 22.74 -10.99
N GLN A 129 -21.41 21.93 -11.73
CA GLN A 129 -20.83 20.82 -12.50
C GLN A 129 -19.75 21.31 -13.48
N GLN A 130 -20.01 22.40 -14.21
CA GLN A 130 -19.04 22.97 -15.17
C GLN A 130 -17.75 23.40 -14.47
N ARG A 131 -17.86 24.13 -13.36
CA ARG A 131 -16.72 24.58 -12.57
C ARG A 131 -15.91 23.38 -12.06
N ARG A 132 -16.55 22.44 -11.38
CA ARG A 132 -15.88 21.27 -10.77
C ARG A 132 -15.21 20.36 -11.79
N ILE A 133 -15.88 20.08 -12.91
CA ILE A 133 -15.30 19.24 -13.97
C ILE A 133 -14.09 19.93 -14.59
N SER A 134 -14.16 21.24 -14.86
CA SER A 134 -13.02 21.98 -15.40
C SER A 134 -11.82 21.94 -14.45
N GLU A 135 -12.04 22.20 -13.17
CA GLU A 135 -10.99 22.11 -12.13
C GLU A 135 -10.34 20.72 -12.08
N LEU A 136 -11.15 19.68 -12.06
CA LEU A 136 -10.64 18.30 -12.00
C LEU A 136 -9.87 17.89 -13.27
N LEU A 137 -10.33 18.32 -14.44
CA LEU A 137 -9.59 18.06 -15.68
C LEU A 137 -8.23 18.77 -15.73
N HIS A 138 -8.13 19.98 -15.19
CA HIS A 138 -6.85 20.65 -15.00
C HIS A 138 -5.98 19.93 -13.98
N PHE A 139 -6.55 19.53 -12.84
CA PHE A 139 -5.85 18.81 -11.79
C PHE A 139 -5.21 17.51 -12.29
N VAL A 140 -5.93 16.73 -13.11
CA VAL A 140 -5.40 15.47 -13.67
C VAL A 140 -4.61 15.68 -14.98
N GLY A 141 -4.40 16.92 -15.43
CA GLY A 141 -3.62 17.26 -16.63
C GLY A 141 -4.28 16.88 -17.96
N LEU A 142 -5.62 16.93 -18.04
CA LEU A 142 -6.39 16.57 -19.23
C LEU A 142 -7.42 17.65 -19.66
N PRO A 143 -7.13 18.97 -19.59
CA PRO A 143 -8.13 19.99 -19.86
C PRO A 143 -8.60 19.99 -21.33
N ASP A 144 -7.75 19.58 -22.26
CA ASP A 144 -8.02 19.48 -23.70
C ASP A 144 -8.81 18.21 -24.09
N LYS A 145 -8.99 17.26 -23.19
CA LYS A 145 -9.66 15.97 -23.45
C LYS A 145 -11.15 15.94 -23.08
N ALA A 146 -11.72 17.05 -22.61
CA ALA A 146 -13.12 17.11 -22.13
C ALA A 146 -14.14 16.47 -23.09
N HIS A 147 -14.00 16.71 -24.40
CA HIS A 147 -14.91 16.19 -25.42
C HIS A 147 -14.44 14.92 -26.11
N THR A 148 -13.33 14.33 -25.66
CA THR A 148 -12.79 13.07 -26.18
C THR A 148 -13.56 11.87 -25.62
N TYR A 149 -13.75 10.82 -26.40
CA TYR A 149 -14.34 9.55 -25.95
C TYR A 149 -13.26 8.63 -25.37
N PRO A 150 -13.57 7.76 -24.39
CA PRO A 150 -12.59 6.86 -23.75
C PRO A 150 -11.78 6.00 -24.73
N ARG A 151 -12.39 5.52 -25.81
CA ARG A 151 -11.72 4.72 -26.85
C ARG A 151 -10.52 5.43 -27.50
N ASN A 152 -10.46 6.75 -27.45
CA ASN A 152 -9.41 7.59 -28.05
C ASN A 152 -8.36 8.04 -27.01
N LEU A 153 -8.37 7.48 -25.80
CA LEU A 153 -7.45 7.78 -24.72
C LEU A 153 -6.45 6.62 -24.52
N SER A 154 -5.22 6.95 -24.13
CA SER A 154 -4.26 5.96 -23.63
C SER A 154 -4.71 5.35 -22.29
N GLY A 155 -4.10 4.24 -21.85
CA GLY A 155 -4.38 3.61 -20.55
C GLY A 155 -4.22 4.59 -19.40
N GLY A 156 -3.13 5.30 -19.32
CA GLY A 156 -2.86 6.31 -18.29
C GLY A 156 -3.84 7.49 -18.33
N GLN A 157 -4.24 7.94 -19.53
CA GLN A 157 -5.29 8.96 -19.66
C GLN A 157 -6.64 8.46 -19.16
N LYS A 158 -7.02 7.21 -19.49
CA LYS A 158 -8.25 6.59 -18.96
C LYS A 158 -8.23 6.52 -17.44
N GLN A 159 -7.07 6.15 -16.85
CA GLN A 159 -6.92 6.09 -15.40
C GLN A 159 -7.06 7.47 -14.76
N ARG A 160 -6.42 8.50 -15.31
CA ARG A 160 -6.58 9.88 -14.81
C ARG A 160 -8.02 10.38 -14.91
N VAL A 161 -8.76 10.02 -15.97
CA VAL A 161 -10.21 10.28 -16.07
C VAL A 161 -10.99 9.51 -15.00
N GLY A 162 -10.62 8.26 -14.71
CA GLY A 162 -11.20 7.46 -13.64
C GLY A 162 -11.02 8.10 -12.26
N ILE A 163 -9.80 8.60 -11.99
CA ILE A 163 -9.47 9.35 -10.76
C ILE A 163 -10.31 10.65 -10.69
N ALA A 164 -10.30 11.45 -11.76
CA ALA A 164 -11.09 12.68 -11.80
C ALA A 164 -12.58 12.42 -11.57
N ARG A 165 -13.16 11.35 -12.16
CA ARG A 165 -14.53 10.95 -11.94
C ARG A 165 -14.80 10.57 -10.49
N ALA A 166 -13.89 9.81 -9.86
CA ALA A 166 -14.03 9.43 -8.45
C ALA A 166 -14.00 10.63 -7.51
N LEU A 167 -13.33 11.72 -7.89
CA LEU A 167 -13.21 12.96 -7.11
C LEU A 167 -14.33 13.96 -7.35
N THR A 168 -15.26 13.73 -8.28
CA THR A 168 -16.29 14.73 -8.64
C THR A 168 -17.17 15.15 -7.47
N THR A 169 -17.55 14.21 -6.62
CA THR A 169 -18.40 14.43 -5.44
C THR A 169 -17.66 14.93 -4.20
N ASN A 170 -16.35 15.18 -4.31
CA ASN A 170 -15.48 15.56 -3.20
C ASN A 170 -15.51 14.54 -2.05
N PRO A 171 -15.20 13.26 -2.32
CA PRO A 171 -15.34 12.18 -1.35
C PRO A 171 -14.34 12.30 -0.20
N SER A 172 -14.74 11.91 1.01
CA SER A 172 -13.83 11.77 2.16
C SER A 172 -13.00 10.50 2.10
N LEU A 173 -13.47 9.48 1.37
CA LEU A 173 -12.81 8.18 1.20
C LEU A 173 -12.67 7.84 -0.29
N LEU A 174 -11.47 7.44 -0.71
CA LEU A 174 -11.17 6.97 -2.06
C LEU A 174 -10.71 5.50 -2.00
N LEU A 175 -11.44 4.62 -2.65
CA LEU A 175 -11.10 3.20 -2.78
C LEU A 175 -10.45 2.96 -4.15
N ALA A 176 -9.19 2.52 -4.17
CA ALA A 176 -8.43 2.24 -5.38
C ALA A 176 -8.19 0.72 -5.49
N ASP A 177 -8.97 0.06 -6.37
CA ASP A 177 -8.87 -1.39 -6.59
C ASP A 177 -7.92 -1.65 -7.77
N GLU A 178 -6.68 -2.05 -7.46
CA GLU A 178 -5.60 -2.32 -8.42
C GLU A 178 -5.43 -1.24 -9.49
N ALA A 179 -5.42 0.03 -9.07
CA ALA A 179 -5.47 1.21 -9.95
C ALA A 179 -4.29 1.33 -10.93
N THR A 180 -3.22 0.58 -10.75
CA THR A 180 -1.99 0.66 -11.55
C THR A 180 -1.68 -0.61 -12.34
N SER A 181 -2.32 -1.74 -12.03
CA SER A 181 -1.94 -3.06 -12.56
C SER A 181 -2.05 -3.24 -14.09
N ALA A 182 -2.76 -2.34 -14.79
CA ALA A 182 -2.92 -2.35 -16.25
C ALA A 182 -2.06 -1.28 -16.96
N LEU A 183 -1.10 -0.66 -16.23
CA LEU A 183 -0.30 0.45 -16.72
C LEU A 183 1.17 0.04 -16.87
N ASP A 184 1.90 0.76 -17.72
CA ASP A 184 3.35 0.66 -17.79
C ASP A 184 4.00 1.34 -16.57
N PRO A 185 5.29 1.04 -16.25
CA PRO A 185 5.93 1.56 -15.04
C PRO A 185 5.96 3.10 -14.96
N GLU A 186 6.23 3.80 -16.06
CA GLU A 186 6.29 5.26 -16.07
C GLU A 186 4.92 5.87 -15.75
N THR A 187 3.88 5.38 -16.41
CA THR A 187 2.48 5.77 -16.16
C THR A 187 2.04 5.42 -14.74
N THR A 188 2.51 4.29 -14.19
CA THR A 188 2.26 3.89 -12.79
C THR A 188 2.76 4.97 -11.84
N HIS A 189 4.02 5.39 -11.94
CA HIS A 189 4.58 6.45 -11.09
C HIS A 189 3.81 7.78 -11.22
N GLU A 190 3.35 8.14 -12.42
CA GLU A 190 2.53 9.35 -12.60
C GLU A 190 1.18 9.25 -11.87
N VAL A 191 0.53 8.07 -11.92
CA VAL A 191 -0.74 7.83 -11.22
C VAL A 191 -0.54 7.83 -9.71
N LEU A 192 0.54 7.22 -9.20
CA LEU A 192 0.84 7.23 -7.77
C LEU A 192 1.10 8.64 -7.24
N ARG A 193 1.87 9.46 -7.97
CA ARG A 193 2.06 10.88 -7.64
C ARG A 193 0.74 11.66 -7.65
N LEU A 194 -0.14 11.36 -8.60
CA LEU A 194 -1.46 11.97 -8.65
C LEU A 194 -2.32 11.58 -7.43
N LEU A 195 -2.29 10.32 -7.00
CA LEU A 195 -3.01 9.86 -5.80
C LEU A 195 -2.45 10.50 -4.52
N LYS A 196 -1.12 10.66 -4.39
CA LYS A 196 -0.53 11.44 -3.29
C LYS A 196 -1.03 12.87 -3.27
N ARG A 197 -1.03 13.54 -4.41
CA ARG A 197 -1.57 14.90 -4.53
C ARG A 197 -3.05 14.98 -4.16
N VAL A 198 -3.85 13.96 -4.50
CA VAL A 198 -5.26 13.88 -4.06
C VAL A 198 -5.34 13.86 -2.54
N ASN A 199 -4.53 13.04 -1.88
CA ASN A 199 -4.50 12.99 -0.43
C ASN A 199 -4.05 14.32 0.19
N GLU A 200 -2.94 14.88 -0.29
CA GLU A 200 -2.34 16.11 0.24
C GLU A 200 -3.22 17.35 0.02
N GLU A 201 -3.78 17.53 -1.20
CA GLU A 201 -4.53 18.74 -1.56
C GLU A 201 -6.00 18.71 -1.09
N PHE A 202 -6.62 17.52 -1.04
CA PHE A 202 -8.04 17.38 -0.67
C PHE A 202 -8.25 16.76 0.72
N GLY A 203 -7.20 16.25 1.38
CA GLY A 203 -7.32 15.55 2.67
C GLY A 203 -8.09 14.24 2.58
N THR A 204 -8.25 13.68 1.36
CA THR A 204 -9.02 12.46 1.12
C THR A 204 -8.28 11.25 1.66
N THR A 205 -8.93 10.44 2.50
CA THR A 205 -8.40 9.13 2.92
C THR A 205 -8.38 8.18 1.73
N ILE A 206 -7.30 7.44 1.52
CA ILE A 206 -7.15 6.51 0.40
C ILE A 206 -6.98 5.08 0.92
N VAL A 207 -7.77 4.14 0.39
CA VAL A 207 -7.55 2.71 0.57
C VAL A 207 -7.15 2.12 -0.77
N ALA A 208 -5.89 1.75 -0.90
CA ALA A 208 -5.33 1.21 -2.13
C ALA A 208 -5.14 -0.31 -2.03
N ILE A 209 -5.82 -1.07 -2.90
CA ILE A 209 -5.56 -2.49 -3.07
C ILE A 209 -4.50 -2.69 -4.12
N THR A 210 -3.48 -3.47 -3.79
CA THR A 210 -2.44 -3.88 -4.72
C THR A 210 -1.83 -5.22 -4.32
N HIS A 211 -1.13 -5.84 -5.24
CA HIS A 211 -0.22 -6.96 -4.98
C HIS A 211 1.24 -6.55 -5.23
N GLU A 212 1.48 -5.28 -5.57
CA GLU A 212 2.78 -4.73 -5.90
C GLU A 212 3.35 -3.95 -4.70
N MET A 213 4.44 -4.44 -4.10
CA MET A 213 5.04 -3.80 -2.92
C MET A 213 5.72 -2.47 -3.26
N GLU A 214 6.11 -2.25 -4.50
CA GLU A 214 6.61 -0.93 -4.95
C GLU A 214 5.54 0.15 -4.84
N VAL A 215 4.28 -0.18 -5.21
CA VAL A 215 3.13 0.72 -5.05
C VAL A 215 2.92 1.05 -3.57
N VAL A 216 3.03 0.05 -2.67
CA VAL A 216 2.93 0.27 -1.22
C VAL A 216 4.01 1.22 -0.73
N ARG A 217 5.27 0.94 -1.09
CA ARG A 217 6.44 1.75 -0.70
C ARG A 217 6.31 3.20 -1.14
N GLU A 218 5.87 3.42 -2.38
CA GLU A 218 5.77 4.76 -2.96
C GLU A 218 4.56 5.54 -2.46
N LEU A 219 3.41 4.88 -2.24
CA LEU A 219 2.14 5.56 -2.03
C LEU A 219 1.70 5.61 -0.57
N ALA A 220 1.82 4.50 0.17
CA ALA A 220 1.05 4.30 1.39
C ALA A 220 1.78 4.73 2.68
N ASP A 221 1.01 5.20 3.67
CA ASP A 221 1.49 5.47 5.04
C ASP A 221 1.46 4.19 5.88
N HIS A 222 0.38 3.41 5.73
CA HIS A 222 0.16 2.16 6.44
C HIS A 222 -0.13 1.02 5.47
N VAL A 223 0.19 -0.20 5.88
CA VAL A 223 -0.10 -1.41 5.11
C VAL A 223 -0.78 -2.46 5.98
N ALA A 224 -1.78 -3.15 5.40
CA ALA A 224 -2.41 -4.34 5.95
C ALA A 224 -2.18 -5.51 4.99
N VAL A 225 -1.56 -6.58 5.48
CA VAL A 225 -1.28 -7.80 4.72
C VAL A 225 -2.39 -8.80 4.94
N MET A 226 -3.05 -9.22 3.86
CA MET A 226 -4.13 -10.21 3.90
C MET A 226 -3.66 -11.57 3.39
N GLU A 227 -4.02 -12.61 4.13
CA GLU A 227 -3.87 -14.02 3.74
C GLU A 227 -5.09 -14.82 4.18
N ASN A 228 -5.68 -15.61 3.27
CA ASN A 228 -6.84 -16.47 3.55
C ASN A 228 -8.02 -15.73 4.22
N GLY A 229 -8.33 -14.53 3.75
CA GLY A 229 -9.43 -13.71 4.25
C GLY A 229 -9.14 -12.95 5.55
N ARG A 230 -7.96 -13.06 6.14
CA ARG A 230 -7.58 -12.42 7.40
C ARG A 230 -6.53 -11.34 7.18
N VAL A 231 -6.55 -10.30 7.99
CA VAL A 231 -5.39 -9.41 8.14
C VAL A 231 -4.41 -10.11 9.09
N VAL A 232 -3.25 -10.48 8.58
CA VAL A 232 -2.24 -11.24 9.34
C VAL A 232 -1.13 -10.35 9.89
N GLU A 233 -0.93 -9.18 9.28
CA GLU A 233 0.00 -8.16 9.75
C GLU A 233 -0.46 -6.78 9.29
N SER A 234 -0.32 -5.75 10.13
CA SER A 234 -0.58 -4.36 9.78
C SER A 234 0.31 -3.41 10.58
N GLY A 235 0.60 -2.25 10.00
CA GLY A 235 1.42 -1.22 10.64
C GLY A 235 1.84 -0.13 9.66
N ALA A 236 2.67 0.81 10.12
CA ALA A 236 3.33 1.76 9.25
C ALA A 236 4.16 1.02 8.19
N VAL A 237 4.23 1.54 6.98
CA VAL A 237 4.95 0.89 5.87
C VAL A 237 6.40 0.64 6.25
N TYR A 238 7.07 1.63 6.85
CA TYR A 238 8.44 1.48 7.33
C TYR A 238 8.61 0.29 8.27
N ASP A 239 7.75 0.14 9.28
CA ASP A 239 7.85 -0.93 10.30
C ASP A 239 7.68 -2.32 9.68
N VAL A 240 6.69 -2.44 8.78
CA VAL A 240 6.39 -3.72 8.11
C VAL A 240 7.49 -4.12 7.12
N PHE A 241 8.10 -3.13 6.43
CA PHE A 241 9.20 -3.39 5.48
C PHE A 241 10.52 -3.68 6.19
N SER A 242 10.84 -2.93 7.24
CA SER A 242 12.12 -3.09 7.98
C SER A 242 12.12 -4.30 8.92
N ALA A 243 10.94 -4.77 9.36
CA ALA A 243 10.81 -5.86 10.32
C ALA A 243 9.57 -6.74 10.08
N PRO A 244 9.43 -7.38 8.90
CA PRO A 244 8.27 -8.21 8.60
C PRO A 244 8.19 -9.43 9.53
N ARG A 245 7.06 -9.59 10.22
CA ARG A 245 6.89 -10.63 11.24
C ARG A 245 6.33 -11.92 10.64
N GLN A 246 5.39 -11.80 9.69
CA GLN A 246 4.71 -12.96 9.09
C GLN A 246 5.47 -13.52 7.88
N PRO A 247 5.46 -14.83 7.65
CA PRO A 247 6.12 -15.44 6.48
C PRO A 247 5.62 -14.90 5.14
N VAL A 248 4.32 -14.61 5.03
CA VAL A 248 3.74 -14.01 3.83
C VAL A 248 4.23 -12.59 3.61
N THR A 249 4.36 -11.79 4.67
CA THR A 249 4.89 -10.42 4.61
C THR A 249 6.35 -10.42 4.15
N ARG A 250 7.18 -11.31 4.72
CA ARG A 250 8.59 -11.47 4.28
C ARG A 250 8.70 -11.79 2.80
N ARG A 251 7.81 -12.66 2.27
CA ARG A 251 7.79 -12.97 0.84
C ARG A 251 7.42 -11.76 -0.01
N PHE A 252 6.44 -10.94 0.43
CA PHE A 252 6.07 -9.72 -0.26
C PHE A 252 7.20 -8.67 -0.22
N VAL A 253 7.73 -8.39 0.96
CA VAL A 253 8.85 -7.43 1.13
C VAL A 253 10.07 -7.87 0.32
N GLY A 254 10.38 -9.17 0.30
CA GLY A 254 11.48 -9.72 -0.49
C GLY A 254 11.33 -9.61 -2.02
N THR A 255 10.22 -9.07 -2.53
CA THR A 255 10.10 -8.74 -3.96
C THR A 255 10.70 -7.37 -4.31
N VAL A 256 10.93 -6.51 -3.32
CA VAL A 256 11.42 -5.13 -3.49
C VAL A 256 12.63 -4.80 -2.62
N VAL A 257 12.90 -5.61 -1.61
CA VAL A 257 14.06 -5.48 -0.72
C VAL A 257 14.89 -6.74 -0.83
N ASP A 258 16.08 -6.62 -1.39
CA ASP A 258 17.04 -7.73 -1.49
C ASP A 258 17.64 -8.02 -0.10
N ASP A 259 16.99 -8.89 0.65
CA ASP A 259 17.35 -9.21 2.03
C ASP A 259 18.47 -10.26 2.13
N GLU A 260 18.45 -11.29 1.30
CA GLU A 260 19.46 -12.36 1.26
C GLU A 260 19.74 -12.78 -0.20
N PRO A 261 20.99 -13.09 -0.55
CA PRO A 261 21.30 -13.62 -1.87
C PRO A 261 20.64 -14.99 -2.06
N ALA A 262 20.18 -15.28 -3.27
CA ALA A 262 19.68 -16.61 -3.61
C ALA A 262 20.75 -17.68 -3.32
N PRO A 263 20.39 -18.94 -2.98
CA PRO A 263 21.36 -19.99 -2.61
C PRO A 263 22.50 -20.17 -3.60
N ASP A 264 22.22 -20.15 -4.91
CA ASP A 264 23.22 -20.27 -5.96
C ASP A 264 24.14 -19.05 -6.02
N ALA A 265 23.60 -17.85 -5.83
CA ALA A 265 24.38 -16.61 -5.76
C ALA A 265 25.26 -16.58 -4.51
N LEU A 266 24.74 -17.04 -3.36
CA LEU A 266 25.52 -17.16 -2.13
C LEU A 266 26.70 -18.13 -2.29
N ALA A 267 26.51 -19.29 -2.92
CA ALA A 267 27.57 -20.24 -3.21
C ALA A 267 28.67 -19.63 -4.13
N ALA A 268 28.22 -18.86 -5.14
CA ALA A 268 29.15 -18.15 -6.03
C ALA A 268 29.93 -17.04 -5.31
N LEU A 269 29.26 -16.30 -4.39
CA LEU A 269 29.90 -15.29 -3.57
C LEU A 269 30.97 -15.91 -2.64
N ARG A 270 30.63 -16.99 -1.95
CA ARG A 270 31.56 -17.70 -1.06
C ARG A 270 32.78 -18.27 -1.80
N SER A 271 32.66 -18.64 -3.09
CA SER A 271 33.77 -19.10 -3.87
C SER A 271 34.74 -17.98 -4.28
N ARG A 272 34.29 -16.74 -4.34
CA ARG A 272 35.06 -15.56 -4.78
C ARG A 272 35.62 -14.74 -3.61
N HIS A 273 34.91 -14.71 -2.51
CA HIS A 273 35.26 -13.91 -1.34
C HIS A 273 35.58 -14.88 -0.18
N PRO A 274 36.86 -14.97 0.25
CA PRO A 274 37.22 -15.76 1.43
C PRO A 274 36.69 -15.09 2.70
N GLY A 275 36.53 -15.88 3.75
CA GLY A 275 36.14 -15.36 5.06
C GLY A 275 34.75 -15.74 5.50
N ARG A 276 34.32 -15.17 6.63
CA ARG A 276 33.04 -15.43 7.27
C ARG A 276 32.02 -14.42 6.81
N PHE A 277 30.86 -14.88 6.36
CA PHE A 277 29.79 -14.03 5.88
C PHE A 277 28.88 -13.65 7.04
N VAL A 278 28.74 -12.35 7.28
CA VAL A 278 27.90 -11.79 8.33
C VAL A 278 26.97 -10.74 7.73
N LYS A 279 25.66 -10.95 7.89
CA LYS A 279 24.64 -9.98 7.56
C LYS A 279 24.43 -9.05 8.75
N VAL A 280 24.38 -7.76 8.51
CA VAL A 280 24.03 -6.71 9.48
C VAL A 280 22.78 -5.96 9.01
N GLU A 281 21.82 -5.75 9.90
CA GLU A 281 20.60 -4.99 9.61
C GLU A 281 20.79 -3.54 10.01
N LEU A 282 20.45 -2.63 9.09
CA LEU A 282 20.46 -1.20 9.32
C LEU A 282 19.04 -0.69 9.51
N ARG A 283 18.81 0.19 10.48
CA ARG A 283 17.50 0.79 10.74
C ARG A 283 17.66 2.25 11.14
N GLU A 284 16.62 3.04 10.87
CA GLU A 284 16.55 4.43 11.31
C GLU A 284 16.76 4.54 12.82
N GLY A 285 17.59 5.52 13.26
CA GLY A 285 17.94 5.69 14.68
C GLY A 285 18.92 4.64 15.24
N GLY A 286 19.30 3.64 14.45
CA GLY A 286 20.35 2.68 14.82
C GLY A 286 21.77 3.23 14.64
N PRO A 287 22.82 2.38 14.85
CA PRO A 287 24.21 2.76 14.66
C PRO A 287 24.46 3.15 13.19
N ARG A 288 25.33 4.15 12.99
CA ARG A 288 25.75 4.53 11.64
C ARG A 288 26.66 3.44 11.06
N GLN A 289 26.69 3.35 9.75
CA GLN A 289 27.60 2.42 9.04
C GLN A 289 29.05 2.59 9.50
N THR A 290 29.49 3.86 9.76
CA THR A 290 30.80 4.15 10.28
C THR A 290 31.09 3.48 11.63
N ASP A 291 30.09 3.38 12.50
CA ASP A 291 30.23 2.76 13.81
C ASP A 291 30.37 1.23 13.68
N ILE A 292 29.63 0.64 12.74
CA ILE A 292 29.73 -0.80 12.38
C ILE A 292 31.12 -1.12 11.80
N PHE A 293 31.58 -0.33 10.84
CA PHE A 293 32.87 -0.55 10.20
C PHE A 293 34.05 -0.26 11.12
N ALA A 294 33.91 0.68 12.07
CA ALA A 294 34.94 0.96 13.07
C ALA A 294 35.24 -0.27 13.94
N VAL A 295 34.22 -1.01 14.38
CA VAL A 295 34.39 -2.26 15.14
C VAL A 295 35.28 -3.28 14.40
N LEU A 296 35.12 -3.40 13.08
CA LEU A 296 35.90 -4.33 12.26
C LEU A 296 37.34 -3.84 12.11
N LEU A 297 37.52 -2.56 11.79
CA LEU A 297 38.84 -1.95 11.55
C LEU A 297 39.70 -1.91 12.82
N GLU A 298 39.14 -1.58 13.98
CA GLU A 298 39.84 -1.56 15.27
C GLU A 298 40.39 -2.92 15.67
N ARG A 299 39.79 -4.02 15.17
CA ARG A 299 40.25 -5.40 15.40
C ARG A 299 41.18 -5.94 14.29
N GLY A 300 41.54 -5.09 13.34
CA GLY A 300 42.38 -5.47 12.20
C GLY A 300 41.72 -6.44 11.25
N ILE A 301 40.40 -6.47 11.17
CA ILE A 301 39.62 -7.30 10.26
C ILE A 301 39.48 -6.54 8.93
N THR A 302 39.83 -7.23 7.84
CA THR A 302 39.47 -6.80 6.49
C THR A 302 38.06 -7.28 6.18
N PHE A 303 37.29 -6.50 5.44
CA PHE A 303 35.94 -6.88 5.05
C PHE A 303 35.61 -6.37 3.65
N GLU A 304 34.74 -7.12 2.97
CA GLU A 304 34.17 -6.73 1.68
C GLU A 304 32.65 -6.73 1.79
N LEU A 305 32.01 -5.69 1.23
CA LEU A 305 30.57 -5.69 1.04
C LEU A 305 30.23 -6.55 -0.16
N VAL A 306 29.67 -7.73 0.07
CA VAL A 306 29.44 -8.74 -0.97
C VAL A 306 27.99 -8.77 -1.47
N PHE A 307 27.04 -8.30 -0.64
CA PHE A 307 25.61 -8.24 -1.00
C PHE A 307 24.86 -7.28 -0.10
N GLY A 308 23.69 -6.80 -0.56
CA GLY A 308 22.77 -5.98 0.21
C GLY A 308 22.57 -4.58 -0.35
N GLY A 309 21.73 -3.83 0.28
CA GLY A 309 21.38 -2.47 -0.09
C GLY A 309 20.81 -1.68 1.07
N ILE A 310 20.70 -0.37 0.85
CA ILE A 310 20.08 0.57 1.77
C ILE A 310 18.92 1.19 1.01
N GLU A 311 17.74 1.13 1.62
CA GLU A 311 16.50 1.67 1.09
C GLU A 311 16.04 2.85 1.96
N GLU A 312 15.26 3.73 1.37
CA GLU A 312 14.60 4.83 2.06
C GLU A 312 13.09 4.73 1.86
N ILE A 313 12.34 4.78 2.96
CA ILE A 313 10.88 4.84 2.97
C ILE A 313 10.47 6.02 3.83
N GLN A 314 9.77 6.98 3.25
CA GLN A 314 9.24 8.17 3.97
C GLN A 314 10.33 8.97 4.73
N GLY A 315 11.53 9.04 4.19
CA GLY A 315 12.67 9.73 4.80
C GLY A 315 13.41 8.93 5.89
N ALA A 316 12.95 7.70 6.18
CA ALA A 316 13.61 6.79 7.12
C ALA A 316 14.38 5.70 6.37
N THR A 317 15.62 5.46 6.79
CA THR A 317 16.51 4.48 6.16
C THR A 317 16.45 3.11 6.84
N PHE A 318 16.47 2.06 6.05
CA PHE A 318 16.68 0.69 6.50
C PHE A 318 17.43 -0.10 5.43
N GLY A 319 17.99 -1.25 5.80
CA GLY A 319 18.66 -2.11 4.82
C GLY A 319 19.44 -3.23 5.47
N ASN A 320 20.09 -4.00 4.62
CA ASN A 320 20.91 -5.13 5.02
C ASN A 320 22.23 -5.09 4.25
N LEU A 321 23.34 -5.30 4.97
CA LEU A 321 24.65 -5.45 4.36
C LEU A 321 25.19 -6.82 4.72
N THR A 322 25.57 -7.62 3.72
CA THR A 322 26.31 -8.87 3.92
C THR A 322 27.79 -8.60 3.69
N LEU A 323 28.57 -8.78 4.74
CA LEU A 323 30.01 -8.55 4.77
C LEU A 323 30.74 -9.89 4.77
N ALA A 324 31.75 -10.04 3.91
CA ALA A 324 32.74 -11.12 4.01
C ALA A 324 33.88 -10.62 4.91
N LEU A 325 34.05 -11.23 6.08
CA LEU A 325 35.04 -10.87 7.08
C LEU A 325 36.25 -11.77 6.97
N ASP A 326 37.45 -11.18 6.80
CA ASP A 326 38.71 -11.90 6.73
C ASP A 326 39.65 -11.41 7.82
N GLY A 327 40.23 -12.37 8.57
CA GLY A 327 41.14 -12.14 9.68
C GLY A 327 41.29 -13.33 10.62
N PRO A 328 42.06 -13.20 11.70
CA PRO A 328 42.18 -14.27 12.69
C PRO A 328 40.83 -14.67 13.27
N ALA A 329 40.54 -15.97 13.37
CA ALA A 329 39.25 -16.49 13.77
C ALA A 329 38.76 -15.90 15.10
N THR A 330 39.64 -15.75 16.09
CA THR A 330 39.36 -15.16 17.40
C THR A 330 38.93 -13.69 17.29
N SER A 331 39.61 -12.92 16.43
CA SER A 331 39.26 -11.50 16.20
C SER A 331 37.90 -11.36 15.51
N VAL A 332 37.62 -12.23 14.53
CA VAL A 332 36.32 -12.27 13.84
C VAL A 332 35.20 -12.64 14.81
N ASP A 333 35.40 -13.65 15.68
CA ASP A 333 34.41 -14.03 16.71
C ASP A 333 34.12 -12.89 17.70
N GLU A 334 35.12 -12.13 18.10
CA GLU A 334 34.96 -10.97 18.98
C GLU A 334 34.23 -9.82 18.28
N ALA A 335 34.59 -9.52 17.03
CA ALA A 335 33.92 -8.51 16.24
C ALA A 335 32.44 -8.82 16.01
N VAL A 336 32.13 -10.07 15.65
CA VAL A 336 30.73 -10.50 15.45
C VAL A 336 29.91 -10.38 16.73
N ARG A 337 30.51 -10.70 17.90
CA ARG A 337 29.83 -10.52 19.20
C ARG A 337 29.59 -9.04 19.52
N GLU A 338 30.55 -8.17 19.22
CA GLU A 338 30.40 -6.73 19.44
C GLU A 338 29.39 -6.12 18.47
N LEU A 339 29.44 -6.50 17.19
CA LEU A 339 28.41 -6.10 16.22
C LEU A 339 27.01 -6.55 16.65
N ALA A 340 26.88 -7.78 17.19
CA ALA A 340 25.59 -8.28 17.69
C ALA A 340 25.05 -7.51 18.91
N ALA A 341 25.91 -6.79 19.63
CA ALA A 341 25.49 -5.89 20.71
C ALA A 341 25.02 -4.52 20.19
N LEU A 342 25.45 -4.12 18.99
CA LEU A 342 25.12 -2.84 18.37
C LEU A 342 23.93 -2.94 17.44
N VAL A 343 23.86 -4.03 16.64
CA VAL A 343 22.91 -4.20 15.54
C VAL A 343 22.55 -5.66 15.38
N THR A 344 21.35 -5.93 14.84
CA THR A 344 20.97 -7.30 14.50
C THR A 344 21.96 -7.89 13.51
N THR A 345 22.58 -9.01 13.88
CA THR A 345 23.53 -9.74 13.03
C THR A 345 23.09 -11.18 12.83
N LYS A 346 23.37 -11.72 11.65
CA LYS A 346 23.10 -13.12 11.29
C LYS A 346 24.27 -13.66 10.47
N GLU A 347 24.78 -14.84 10.79
CA GLU A 347 25.68 -15.57 9.89
C GLU A 347 24.89 -16.13 8.70
N VAL A 348 25.45 -15.97 7.51
CA VAL A 348 24.81 -16.34 6.24
C VAL A 348 25.56 -17.46 5.55
#